data_8d65a14e6e04edd78688dc698f7fa65a
#
_entry.id   8d65a14e6e04edd78688dc698f7fa65a
#
_cell.length_a   1.000
_cell.length_b   1.000
_cell.length_c   1.000
_cell.angle_alpha   90.00
_cell.angle_beta   90.00
_cell.angle_gamma   90.00
#
_symmetry.space_group_name_H-M   'P 1'
#
loop_
_entity.id
_entity.type
_entity.pdbx_description
1 polymer ?
#
loop_
_entity_poly.entity_id
_entity_poly.type
_entity_poly.pdbx_seq_one_letter_code
_entity_poly.pdbx_strand_id
1 'polypeptide(L)'
;VYDLVANKTKYEFNDLGIQKVKQNQFHAYDLLLDPSQKRKLKTQSSNTKLIAMIGGAVAAVFIGLFFSGILDTEQKLDSSKIVILPFKSLSETKKEKLLALGISQDLGSKLTKSSNSLNILNLTKAPKDLMDVSKSTNASYLVDGNIMQIDNMLRVKVDLIDGKNISNIWSETYDRDLTGKNIFKLQDEIIKQIINELVGAGAVLSKDINKKIASSSTDDISIYECINFARGAVTPTLNPKAIECLQNSIKKDPNYADAWIWLADRKRAQHSSFSMTDKFKYMLDDASKEIDKGLILDPEHAFGYAAKLQIEFYNNNWEEMFNVAEKAYKLAGDRPHLLGKIGFSLAYGGECKKEDVFASTEKFQTVKKNRCQFQRGCWEIGKKAYELDIGNYATWDNYLLAQCYQTSGEKENVIRVLEPLQHKNFVWWNLHLGLAYDSLKKFDIAKKHLDFVKKFLKENHLSKIKFAFTKQNQHLNTYPYITNNLKKYGFE
;
A
#
# COMPACT_ATOMS: atom_id res chain seq x y z
N VAL A 1 -20.71 -33.20 -26.00
CA VAL A 1 -20.82 -32.31 -27.19
C VAL A 1 -20.81 -33.17 -28.45
N TYR A 2 -19.81 -34.10 -28.61
CA TYR A 2 -19.72 -34.96 -29.78
C TYR A 2 -21.04 -35.70 -30.07
N ASP A 3 -21.63 -36.38 -29.08
CA ASP A 3 -22.88 -37.16 -29.23
C ASP A 3 -24.09 -36.30 -29.65
N LEU A 4 -24.04 -34.99 -29.38
CA LEU A 4 -25.10 -34.04 -29.70
C LEU A 4 -25.03 -33.51 -31.14
N VAL A 5 -23.85 -33.54 -31.75
CA VAL A 5 -23.60 -32.92 -33.06
C VAL A 5 -23.19 -33.88 -34.16
N ALA A 6 -22.61 -35.04 -33.83
CA ALA A 6 -22.07 -35.97 -34.80
C ALA A 6 -23.11 -36.43 -35.85
N ASN A 7 -24.35 -36.67 -35.45
CA ASN A 7 -25.45 -37.07 -36.32
C ASN A 7 -26.20 -35.89 -36.98
N LYS A 8 -25.79 -34.65 -36.69
CA LYS A 8 -26.48 -33.45 -37.20
C LYS A 8 -25.63 -32.62 -38.15
N THR A 9 -24.41 -33.06 -38.44
CA THR A 9 -23.48 -32.35 -39.33
C THR A 9 -23.05 -33.26 -40.51
N LYS A 10 -22.66 -32.63 -41.63
CA LYS A 10 -22.09 -33.31 -42.80
C LYS A 10 -20.58 -33.55 -42.69
N TYR A 11 -19.98 -33.17 -41.57
CA TYR A 11 -18.55 -33.26 -41.38
C TYR A 11 -18.16 -34.57 -40.70
N GLU A 12 -17.00 -35.09 -41.07
CA GLU A 12 -16.39 -36.22 -40.38
C GLU A 12 -15.65 -35.80 -39.13
N PHE A 13 -15.61 -36.69 -38.15
CA PHE A 13 -14.88 -36.48 -36.91
C PHE A 13 -13.73 -37.47 -36.80
N ASN A 14 -12.54 -36.99 -36.45
CA ASN A 14 -11.39 -37.82 -36.14
C ASN A 14 -11.26 -37.97 -34.64
N ASP A 15 -11.36 -39.18 -34.13
CA ASP A 15 -11.21 -39.47 -32.71
C ASP A 15 -9.74 -39.31 -32.28
N LEU A 16 -9.46 -38.42 -31.34
CA LEU A 16 -8.14 -38.17 -30.76
C LEU A 16 -7.95 -38.90 -29.41
N GLY A 17 -8.95 -39.67 -28.97
CA GLY A 17 -8.93 -40.38 -27.70
C GLY A 17 -8.99 -39.47 -26.50
N ILE A 18 -8.62 -40.01 -25.32
CA ILE A 18 -8.65 -39.26 -24.07
C ILE A 18 -7.46 -38.31 -24.01
N GLN A 19 -7.76 -37.03 -23.92
CA GLN A 19 -6.78 -35.96 -23.77
C GLN A 19 -6.86 -35.36 -22.35
N LYS A 20 -5.72 -34.95 -21.81
CA LYS A 20 -5.62 -34.33 -20.50
C LYS A 20 -5.27 -32.85 -20.65
N VAL A 21 -6.15 -31.97 -20.16
CA VAL A 21 -5.88 -30.54 -20.12
C VAL A 21 -6.00 -30.06 -18.68
N LYS A 22 -4.89 -29.61 -18.11
CA LYS A 22 -4.74 -29.32 -16.67
C LYS A 22 -5.07 -30.56 -15.81
N GLN A 23 -6.09 -30.49 -14.97
CA GLN A 23 -6.49 -31.58 -14.07
C GLN A 23 -7.65 -32.44 -14.62
N ASN A 24 -8.24 -32.05 -15.76
CA ASN A 24 -9.40 -32.69 -16.30
C ASN A 24 -9.02 -33.61 -17.50
N GLN A 25 -9.69 -34.74 -17.60
CA GLN A 25 -9.60 -35.67 -18.75
C GLN A 25 -10.91 -35.62 -19.53
N PHE A 26 -10.81 -35.57 -20.87
CA PHE A 26 -11.97 -35.63 -21.74
C PHE A 26 -11.63 -36.28 -23.04
N HIS A 27 -12.65 -36.92 -23.66
CA HIS A 27 -12.53 -37.49 -24.97
C HIS A 27 -12.60 -36.37 -26.02
N ALA A 28 -11.55 -36.22 -26.82
CA ALA A 28 -11.39 -35.16 -27.79
C ALA A 28 -11.60 -35.69 -29.23
N TYR A 29 -12.23 -34.86 -30.04
CA TYR A 29 -12.46 -35.12 -31.45
C TYR A 29 -12.07 -33.92 -32.29
N ASP A 30 -11.37 -34.13 -33.42
CA ASP A 30 -11.18 -33.08 -34.43
C ASP A 30 -12.39 -33.10 -35.40
N LEU A 31 -12.90 -31.90 -35.69
CA LEU A 31 -13.84 -31.71 -36.78
C LEU A 31 -13.07 -31.60 -38.11
N LEU A 32 -13.28 -32.51 -39.04
CA LEU A 32 -12.60 -32.49 -40.34
C LEU A 32 -13.39 -31.65 -41.33
N LEU A 33 -12.82 -30.51 -41.70
CA LEU A 33 -13.34 -29.70 -42.80
C LEU A 33 -12.95 -30.29 -44.17
N ASP A 34 -11.85 -31.05 -44.21
CA ASP A 34 -11.33 -31.77 -45.33
C ASP A 34 -10.83 -33.17 -44.85
N PRO A 35 -11.29 -34.29 -45.40
CA PRO A 35 -10.87 -35.65 -45.00
C PRO A 35 -9.36 -35.91 -45.10
N SER A 36 -8.63 -35.15 -45.92
CA SER A 36 -7.17 -35.25 -46.05
C SER A 36 -6.41 -34.72 -44.84
N GLN A 37 -7.07 -33.99 -43.95
CA GLN A 37 -6.46 -33.31 -42.77
C GLN A 37 -6.49 -34.18 -41.49
N LYS A 38 -6.69 -35.48 -41.57
CA LYS A 38 -6.63 -36.39 -40.41
C LYS A 38 -5.29 -36.31 -39.71
N ARG A 39 -5.26 -35.74 -38.50
CA ARG A 39 -4.07 -35.76 -37.65
C ARG A 39 -3.85 -37.16 -37.08
N LYS A 40 -2.67 -37.73 -37.33
CA LYS A 40 -2.20 -38.92 -36.61
C LYS A 40 -1.36 -38.46 -35.44
N LEU A 41 -1.84 -38.64 -34.21
CA LEU A 41 -1.00 -38.48 -33.03
C LEU A 41 0.12 -39.56 -33.14
N LYS A 42 1.39 -39.11 -33.14
CA LYS A 42 2.53 -40.03 -33.06
C LYS A 42 2.47 -40.70 -31.70
N THR A 43 2.03 -41.95 -31.66
CA THR A 43 2.28 -42.83 -30.53
C THR A 43 3.79 -43.02 -30.47
N GLN A 44 4.44 -42.52 -29.45
CA GLN A 44 5.83 -42.86 -29.16
C GLN A 44 5.89 -44.36 -28.87
N SER A 45 6.43 -45.11 -29.81
CA SER A 45 6.81 -46.49 -29.60
C SER A 45 7.98 -46.49 -28.62
N SER A 46 7.74 -46.89 -27.39
CA SER A 46 8.76 -47.00 -26.35
C SER A 46 9.54 -48.31 -26.54
N ASN A 47 10.85 -48.21 -26.59
CA ASN A 47 11.77 -49.33 -26.35
C ASN A 47 11.67 -49.72 -24.86
N THR A 48 10.67 -50.59 -24.59
CA THR A 48 10.14 -50.84 -23.23
C THR A 48 11.02 -51.73 -22.35
N LYS A 49 12.14 -52.28 -22.86
CA LYS A 49 12.97 -53.22 -22.05
C LYS A 49 14.20 -52.57 -21.37
N LEU A 50 14.74 -51.48 -21.92
CA LEU A 50 15.88 -50.79 -21.28
C LEU A 50 15.40 -49.67 -20.32
N ILE A 51 14.25 -49.08 -20.60
CA ILE A 51 13.63 -48.03 -19.78
C ILE A 51 13.01 -48.59 -18.50
N ALA A 52 12.55 -49.83 -18.50
CA ALA A 52 11.97 -50.48 -17.31
C ALA A 52 13.00 -50.75 -16.21
N MET A 53 14.28 -51.00 -16.51
CA MET A 53 15.31 -51.17 -15.46
C MET A 53 15.81 -49.84 -14.90
N ILE A 54 15.94 -48.81 -15.73
CA ILE A 54 16.38 -47.50 -15.28
C ILE A 54 15.19 -46.77 -14.60
N GLY A 55 13.99 -46.90 -15.14
CA GLY A 55 12.78 -46.29 -14.54
C GLY A 55 12.41 -46.91 -13.19
N GLY A 56 12.60 -48.21 -12.99
CA GLY A 56 12.37 -48.90 -11.74
C GLY A 56 13.34 -48.46 -10.63
N ALA A 57 14.63 -48.31 -10.97
CA ALA A 57 15.63 -47.83 -10.02
C ALA A 57 15.44 -46.34 -9.66
N VAL A 58 15.09 -45.49 -10.64
CA VAL A 58 14.78 -44.08 -10.43
C VAL A 58 13.48 -43.91 -9.65
N ALA A 59 12.44 -44.69 -9.97
CA ALA A 59 11.19 -44.66 -9.20
C ALA A 59 11.38 -45.17 -7.77
N ALA A 60 12.20 -46.19 -7.52
CA ALA A 60 12.51 -46.68 -6.19
C ALA A 60 13.32 -45.62 -5.38
N VAL A 61 14.23 -44.90 -6.01
CA VAL A 61 14.95 -43.78 -5.39
C VAL A 61 13.99 -42.63 -5.11
N PHE A 62 13.08 -42.23 -5.99
CA PHE A 62 12.08 -41.19 -5.76
C PHE A 62 11.04 -41.62 -4.71
N ILE A 63 10.61 -42.88 -4.70
CA ILE A 63 9.72 -43.40 -3.64
C ILE A 63 10.48 -43.47 -2.32
N GLY A 64 11.74 -43.92 -2.31
CA GLY A 64 12.59 -43.92 -1.13
C GLY A 64 12.85 -42.50 -0.57
N LEU A 65 13.07 -41.51 -1.45
CA LEU A 65 13.21 -40.10 -1.07
C LEU A 65 11.88 -39.50 -0.61
N PHE A 66 10.75 -39.90 -1.19
CA PHE A 66 9.41 -39.46 -0.75
C PHE A 66 9.04 -40.03 0.62
N PHE A 67 9.36 -41.31 0.88
CA PHE A 67 9.14 -41.93 2.21
C PHE A 67 10.22 -41.57 3.24
N SER A 68 11.38 -41.08 2.82
CA SER A 68 12.42 -40.60 3.74
C SER A 68 12.22 -39.14 4.19
N GLY A 69 11.18 -38.44 3.71
CA GLY A 69 10.93 -37.03 4.04
C GLY A 69 11.96 -36.05 3.44
N ILE A 70 12.88 -36.52 2.57
CA ILE A 70 13.92 -35.67 1.94
C ILE A 70 13.34 -34.84 0.78
N LEU A 71 12.15 -35.21 0.27
CA LEU A 71 11.37 -34.42 -0.68
C LEU A 71 10.20 -33.72 0.02
N ASP A 72 10.42 -33.18 1.20
CA ASP A 72 9.51 -32.17 1.73
C ASP A 72 9.64 -30.94 0.83
N THR A 73 8.78 -30.87 -0.18
CA THR A 73 8.57 -29.63 -0.92
C THR A 73 8.05 -28.64 0.10
N GLU A 74 8.93 -27.76 0.56
CA GLU A 74 8.60 -26.67 1.48
C GLU A 74 7.36 -25.96 0.94
N GLN A 75 6.21 -26.18 1.58
CA GLN A 75 4.96 -25.61 1.15
C GLN A 75 5.11 -24.08 1.27
N LYS A 76 5.19 -23.39 0.13
CA LYS A 76 5.32 -21.93 0.12
C LYS A 76 4.03 -21.35 0.69
N LEU A 77 4.12 -20.80 1.89
CA LEU A 77 3.00 -20.16 2.57
C LEU A 77 2.50 -18.94 1.77
N ASP A 78 1.20 -18.69 1.81
CA ASP A 78 0.57 -17.54 1.16
C ASP A 78 0.84 -16.28 2.00
N SER A 79 1.72 -15.42 1.51
CA SER A 79 2.08 -14.16 2.16
C SER A 79 0.93 -13.15 2.28
N SER A 80 -0.16 -13.35 1.55
CA SER A 80 -1.38 -12.55 1.69
C SER A 80 -2.26 -13.02 2.85
N LYS A 81 -2.04 -14.23 3.36
CA LYS A 81 -2.93 -14.87 4.30
C LYS A 81 -2.50 -14.64 5.74
N ILE A 82 -3.42 -14.08 6.51
CA ILE A 82 -3.27 -13.82 7.94
C ILE A 82 -4.37 -14.59 8.68
N VAL A 83 -3.98 -15.36 9.67
CA VAL A 83 -4.92 -16.01 10.59
C VAL A 83 -4.97 -15.22 11.89
N ILE A 84 -6.17 -14.81 12.29
CA ILE A 84 -6.40 -14.20 13.59
C ILE A 84 -6.90 -15.27 14.54
N LEU A 85 -6.13 -15.48 15.58
CA LEU A 85 -6.45 -16.42 16.66
C LEU A 85 -7.45 -15.78 17.62
N PRO A 86 -8.33 -16.55 18.26
CA PRO A 86 -9.18 -16.02 19.32
C PRO A 86 -8.28 -15.56 20.49
N PHE A 87 -8.41 -14.27 20.82
CA PHE A 87 -7.63 -13.71 21.94
C PHE A 87 -8.02 -14.37 23.25
N LYS A 88 -7.06 -14.53 24.12
CA LYS A 88 -7.22 -15.20 25.41
C LYS A 88 -7.47 -14.17 26.52
N SER A 89 -8.41 -14.43 27.41
CA SER A 89 -8.47 -13.73 28.70
C SER A 89 -7.53 -14.41 29.67
N LEU A 90 -6.73 -13.61 30.37
CA LEU A 90 -5.91 -14.12 31.50
C LEU A 90 -6.71 -14.22 32.79
N SER A 91 -7.98 -13.78 32.78
CA SER A 91 -8.94 -13.89 33.87
C SER A 91 -9.99 -14.96 33.56
N GLU A 92 -10.54 -15.56 34.59
CA GLU A 92 -11.60 -16.53 34.46
C GLU A 92 -13.01 -15.92 34.28
N THR A 93 -13.13 -14.59 34.33
CA THR A 93 -14.43 -13.94 34.23
C THR A 93 -15.05 -14.08 32.83
N LYS A 94 -16.34 -14.42 32.79
CA LYS A 94 -17.08 -14.53 31.51
C LYS A 94 -17.04 -13.24 30.70
N LYS A 95 -17.07 -12.10 31.39
CA LYS A 95 -17.06 -10.76 30.75
C LYS A 95 -15.76 -10.55 29.97
N GLU A 96 -14.60 -10.82 30.55
CA GLU A 96 -13.31 -10.64 29.88
C GLU A 96 -13.08 -11.66 28.77
N LYS A 97 -13.54 -12.91 28.93
CA LYS A 97 -13.51 -13.91 27.86
C LYS A 97 -14.31 -13.47 26.63
N LEU A 98 -15.49 -12.87 26.86
CA LEU A 98 -16.31 -12.31 25.77
C LEU A 98 -15.65 -11.07 25.12
N LEU A 99 -15.04 -10.22 25.92
CA LEU A 99 -14.32 -9.05 25.40
C LEU A 99 -13.11 -9.48 24.55
N ALA A 100 -12.34 -10.47 24.99
CA ALA A 100 -11.21 -11.02 24.26
C ALA A 100 -11.64 -11.56 22.88
N LEU A 101 -12.70 -12.36 22.87
CA LEU A 101 -13.26 -12.90 21.63
C LEU A 101 -13.81 -11.79 20.73
N GLY A 102 -14.49 -10.80 21.28
CA GLY A 102 -15.02 -9.66 20.54
C GLY A 102 -13.91 -8.87 19.85
N ILE A 103 -12.83 -8.54 20.57
CA ILE A 103 -11.70 -7.80 19.98
C ILE A 103 -11.06 -8.58 18.84
N SER A 104 -10.82 -9.90 18.97
CA SER A 104 -10.20 -10.69 17.90
C SER A 104 -11.10 -10.80 16.66
N GLN A 105 -12.42 -10.97 16.83
CA GLN A 105 -13.37 -11.04 15.72
C GLN A 105 -13.52 -9.70 15.00
N ASP A 106 -13.64 -8.60 15.74
CA ASP A 106 -13.75 -7.27 15.18
C ASP A 106 -12.46 -6.84 14.48
N LEU A 107 -11.30 -7.21 15.05
CA LEU A 107 -10.00 -6.97 14.40
C LEU A 107 -9.97 -7.60 13.01
N GLY A 108 -10.35 -8.86 12.88
CA GLY A 108 -10.36 -9.53 11.59
C GLY A 108 -11.36 -8.92 10.60
N SER A 109 -12.56 -8.59 11.08
CA SER A 109 -13.59 -7.95 10.25
C SER A 109 -13.14 -6.59 9.74
N LYS A 110 -12.47 -5.79 10.58
CA LYS A 110 -11.97 -4.47 10.20
C LYS A 110 -10.70 -4.55 9.34
N LEU A 111 -9.80 -5.52 9.59
CA LEU A 111 -8.65 -5.79 8.72
C LEU A 111 -9.07 -6.15 7.30
N THR A 112 -10.09 -7.01 7.14
CA THR A 112 -10.67 -7.36 5.84
C THR A 112 -11.16 -6.11 5.08
N LYS A 113 -11.79 -5.17 5.79
CA LYS A 113 -12.26 -3.91 5.19
C LYS A 113 -11.12 -2.91 4.90
N SER A 114 -10.02 -3.00 5.62
CA SER A 114 -8.90 -2.06 5.51
C SER A 114 -7.94 -2.41 4.38
N SER A 115 -7.95 -3.64 3.88
CA SER A 115 -7.06 -4.09 2.82
C SER A 115 -7.72 -5.14 1.93
N ASN A 116 -8.01 -4.77 0.69
CA ASN A 116 -8.58 -5.70 -0.32
C ASN A 116 -7.58 -6.79 -0.73
N SER A 117 -6.30 -6.63 -0.42
CA SER A 117 -5.22 -7.55 -0.82
C SER A 117 -4.84 -8.56 0.26
N LEU A 118 -5.46 -8.50 1.45
CA LEU A 118 -5.25 -9.46 2.53
C LEU A 118 -6.35 -10.49 2.58
N ASN A 119 -5.97 -11.75 2.71
CA ASN A 119 -6.87 -12.87 2.94
C ASN A 119 -6.89 -13.16 4.46
N ILE A 120 -7.91 -12.66 5.14
CA ILE A 120 -8.05 -12.76 6.59
C ILE A 120 -8.92 -13.94 6.97
N LEU A 121 -8.40 -14.82 7.81
CA LEU A 121 -9.13 -15.95 8.38
C LEU A 121 -9.23 -15.78 9.90
N ASN A 122 -10.45 -15.62 10.41
CA ASN A 122 -10.70 -15.60 11.85
C ASN A 122 -10.96 -17.02 12.38
N LEU A 123 -10.18 -17.46 13.35
CA LEU A 123 -10.49 -18.69 14.08
C LEU A 123 -11.43 -18.39 15.25
N THR A 124 -12.38 -19.29 15.47
CA THR A 124 -13.35 -19.21 16.58
C THR A 124 -12.94 -20.05 17.78
N LYS A 125 -11.98 -20.97 17.59
CA LYS A 125 -11.46 -21.85 18.64
C LYS A 125 -9.94 -21.74 18.69
N ALA A 126 -9.40 -21.69 19.90
CA ALA A 126 -7.97 -21.71 20.11
C ALA A 126 -7.36 -23.01 19.59
N PRO A 127 -6.34 -22.95 18.72
CA PRO A 127 -5.67 -24.13 18.21
C PRO A 127 -4.79 -24.76 19.29
N LYS A 128 -4.47 -26.04 19.11
CA LYS A 128 -3.51 -26.74 19.96
C LYS A 128 -2.07 -26.44 19.56
N ASP A 129 -1.83 -26.30 18.27
CA ASP A 129 -0.52 -26.05 17.68
C ASP A 129 -0.61 -24.95 16.62
N LEU A 130 0.28 -23.97 16.67
CA LEU A 130 0.33 -22.84 15.73
C LEU A 130 0.93 -23.26 14.39
N MET A 131 1.87 -24.20 14.38
CA MET A 131 2.47 -24.72 13.15
C MET A 131 1.43 -25.48 12.31
N ASP A 132 0.59 -26.28 12.96
CA ASP A 132 -0.51 -26.96 12.29
C ASP A 132 -1.51 -25.98 11.68
N VAL A 133 -1.81 -24.89 12.40
CA VAL A 133 -2.67 -23.82 11.85
C VAL A 133 -2.04 -23.19 10.62
N SER A 134 -0.78 -22.78 10.71
CA SER A 134 -0.07 -22.17 9.59
C SER A 134 -0.06 -23.09 8.36
N LYS A 135 0.31 -24.36 8.53
CA LYS A 135 0.34 -25.36 7.43
C LYS A 135 -1.04 -25.65 6.86
N SER A 136 -2.03 -25.93 7.70
CA SER A 136 -3.38 -26.29 7.25
C SER A 136 -4.13 -25.14 6.58
N THR A 137 -3.87 -23.91 7.02
CA THR A 137 -4.45 -22.71 6.41
C THR A 137 -3.60 -22.12 5.29
N ASN A 138 -2.36 -22.56 5.15
CA ASN A 138 -1.35 -21.95 4.26
C ASN A 138 -1.06 -20.48 4.57
N ALA A 139 -1.09 -20.08 5.83
CA ALA A 139 -0.93 -18.69 6.24
C ALA A 139 0.51 -18.34 6.59
N SER A 140 1.02 -17.24 6.05
CA SER A 140 2.34 -16.71 6.38
C SER A 140 2.39 -15.99 7.72
N TYR A 141 1.24 -15.52 8.21
CA TYR A 141 1.18 -14.72 9.44
C TYR A 141 0.04 -15.17 10.33
N LEU A 142 0.31 -15.19 11.65
CA LEU A 142 -0.68 -15.43 12.68
C LEU A 142 -0.72 -14.20 13.60
N VAL A 143 -1.91 -13.77 14.00
CA VAL A 143 -2.10 -12.74 15.01
C VAL A 143 -2.67 -13.39 16.24
N ASP A 144 -1.92 -13.38 17.33
CA ASP A 144 -2.35 -13.85 18.67
C ASP A 144 -2.49 -12.66 19.61
N GLY A 145 -3.22 -12.83 20.70
CA GLY A 145 -3.33 -11.80 21.71
C GLY A 145 -3.91 -12.29 23.02
N ASN A 146 -3.68 -11.50 24.04
CA ASN A 146 -4.28 -11.73 25.34
C ASN A 146 -4.78 -10.44 25.97
N ILE A 147 -5.75 -10.59 26.84
CA ILE A 147 -6.42 -9.50 27.54
C ILE A 147 -6.34 -9.76 29.03
N MET A 148 -6.07 -8.71 29.78
CA MET A 148 -6.09 -8.70 31.23
C MET A 148 -6.73 -7.40 31.71
N GLN A 149 -7.68 -7.51 32.63
CA GLN A 149 -8.21 -6.35 33.34
C GLN A 149 -7.76 -6.43 34.80
N ILE A 150 -7.16 -5.34 35.29
CA ILE A 150 -6.82 -5.15 36.70
C ILE A 150 -7.46 -3.84 37.11
N ASP A 151 -8.37 -3.91 38.06
CA ASP A 151 -9.20 -2.77 38.49
C ASP A 151 -9.87 -2.08 37.29
N ASN A 152 -9.54 -0.82 37.06
CA ASN A 152 -10.04 -0.03 35.94
C ASN A 152 -9.10 0.02 34.73
N MET A 153 -8.00 -0.74 34.75
CA MET A 153 -7.04 -0.80 33.64
C MET A 153 -7.28 -2.04 32.80
N LEU A 154 -7.52 -1.83 31.50
CA LEU A 154 -7.55 -2.86 30.48
C LEU A 154 -6.21 -2.90 29.76
N ARG A 155 -5.56 -4.06 29.78
CA ARG A 155 -4.34 -4.33 29.02
C ARG A 155 -4.64 -5.33 27.92
N VAL A 156 -4.31 -4.98 26.68
CA VAL A 156 -4.40 -5.83 25.51
C VAL A 156 -3.01 -6.00 24.93
N LYS A 157 -2.48 -7.21 24.95
CA LYS A 157 -1.23 -7.56 24.26
C LYS A 157 -1.56 -8.22 22.93
N VAL A 158 -0.85 -7.85 21.86
CA VAL A 158 -1.00 -8.43 20.53
C VAL A 158 0.37 -8.80 19.99
N ASP A 159 0.46 -10.00 19.44
CA ASP A 159 1.66 -10.55 18.83
C ASP A 159 1.39 -10.87 17.35
N LEU A 160 2.31 -10.47 16.45
CA LEU A 160 2.38 -10.93 15.07
C LEU A 160 3.45 -12.02 14.97
N ILE A 161 3.06 -13.19 14.50
CA ILE A 161 3.88 -14.39 14.47
C ILE A 161 4.13 -14.80 13.02
N ASP A 162 5.39 -15.12 12.69
CA ASP A 162 5.76 -15.72 11.40
C ASP A 162 5.25 -17.17 11.35
N GLY A 163 4.41 -17.47 10.35
CA GLY A 163 3.80 -18.79 10.20
C GLY A 163 4.79 -19.89 9.81
N LYS A 164 5.97 -19.57 9.28
CA LYS A 164 6.97 -20.56 8.86
C LYS A 164 7.73 -21.15 10.04
N ASN A 165 8.13 -20.33 10.98
CA ASN A 165 9.01 -20.73 12.09
C ASN A 165 8.40 -20.49 13.48
N ILE A 166 7.16 -19.96 13.52
CA ILE A 166 6.41 -19.63 14.75
C ILE A 166 7.21 -18.70 15.68
N SER A 167 7.91 -17.74 15.07
CA SER A 167 8.63 -16.70 15.81
C SER A 167 7.87 -15.39 15.83
N ASN A 168 7.96 -14.64 16.91
CA ASN A 168 7.37 -13.32 17.00
C ASN A 168 8.12 -12.34 16.10
N ILE A 169 7.38 -11.70 15.17
CA ILE A 169 7.86 -10.60 14.32
C ILE A 169 7.69 -9.27 15.06
N TRP A 170 6.61 -9.16 15.82
CA TRP A 170 6.23 -7.94 16.52
C TRP A 170 5.32 -8.25 17.70
N SER A 171 5.42 -7.44 18.73
CA SER A 171 4.59 -7.52 19.93
C SER A 171 4.34 -6.10 20.46
N GLU A 172 3.10 -5.77 20.78
CA GLU A 172 2.71 -4.48 21.33
C GLU A 172 1.69 -4.65 22.46
N THR A 173 1.67 -3.69 23.38
CA THR A 173 0.78 -3.69 24.52
C THR A 173 0.03 -2.37 24.60
N TYR A 174 -1.28 -2.46 24.70
CA TYR A 174 -2.20 -1.32 24.77
C TYR A 174 -2.85 -1.26 26.13
N ASP A 175 -2.52 -0.24 26.92
CA ASP A 175 -3.12 0.03 28.23
C ASP A 175 -4.22 1.09 28.09
N ARG A 176 -5.39 0.83 28.68
CA ARG A 176 -6.53 1.76 28.65
C ARG A 176 -7.21 1.84 29.99
N ASP A 177 -7.46 3.07 30.45
CA ASP A 177 -8.28 3.34 31.63
C ASP A 177 -9.77 3.24 31.24
N LEU A 178 -10.52 2.39 31.96
CA LEU A 178 -11.95 2.15 31.78
C LEU A 178 -12.83 3.14 32.54
N THR A 179 -12.24 4.01 33.37
CA THR A 179 -13.00 4.91 34.24
C THR A 179 -13.87 5.86 33.39
N GLY A 180 -15.19 5.76 33.58
CA GLY A 180 -16.16 6.63 32.91
C GLY A 180 -16.23 6.52 31.39
N LYS A 181 -15.59 5.53 30.79
CA LYS A 181 -15.51 5.37 29.34
C LYS A 181 -16.41 4.22 28.83
N ASN A 182 -16.91 4.40 27.61
CA ASN A 182 -17.62 3.34 26.89
C ASN A 182 -16.61 2.29 26.38
N ILE A 183 -16.77 1.04 26.87
CA ILE A 183 -15.88 -0.07 26.52
C ILE A 183 -15.81 -0.36 25.02
N PHE A 184 -16.92 -0.18 24.29
CA PHE A 184 -16.96 -0.37 22.82
C PHE A 184 -16.12 0.69 22.10
N LYS A 185 -16.14 1.94 22.57
CA LYS A 185 -15.31 3.01 22.01
C LYS A 185 -13.83 2.73 22.22
N LEU A 186 -13.46 2.25 23.41
CA LEU A 186 -12.09 1.86 23.71
C LEU A 186 -11.63 0.65 22.88
N GLN A 187 -12.50 -0.34 22.69
CA GLN A 187 -12.27 -1.48 21.81
C GLN A 187 -11.98 -1.00 20.38
N ASP A 188 -12.81 -0.11 19.84
CA ASP A 188 -12.63 0.47 18.51
C ASP A 188 -11.30 1.22 18.37
N GLU A 189 -10.90 1.99 19.38
CA GLU A 189 -9.63 2.72 19.41
C GLU A 189 -8.43 1.76 19.42
N ILE A 190 -8.47 0.69 20.23
CA ILE A 190 -7.41 -0.33 20.27
C ILE A 190 -7.30 -1.05 18.93
N ILE A 191 -8.42 -1.50 18.37
CA ILE A 191 -8.43 -2.21 17.09
C ILE A 191 -7.89 -1.31 15.96
N LYS A 192 -8.27 -0.03 15.96
CA LYS A 192 -7.75 0.92 14.98
C LYS A 192 -6.23 1.07 15.08
N GLN A 193 -5.68 1.13 16.29
CA GLN A 193 -4.23 1.18 16.49
C GLN A 193 -3.55 -0.10 16.01
N ILE A 194 -4.06 -1.28 16.38
CA ILE A 194 -3.53 -2.57 15.91
C ILE A 194 -3.51 -2.63 14.38
N ILE A 195 -4.59 -2.23 13.72
CA ILE A 195 -4.67 -2.22 12.25
C ILE A 195 -3.60 -1.29 11.65
N ASN A 196 -3.44 -0.10 12.19
CA ASN A 196 -2.46 0.85 11.71
C ASN A 196 -1.03 0.33 11.86
N GLU A 197 -0.71 -0.34 12.98
CA GLU A 197 0.59 -0.97 13.20
C GLU A 197 0.82 -2.17 12.25
N LEU A 198 -0.21 -2.97 11.98
CA LEU A 198 -0.09 -4.15 11.12
C LEU A 198 -0.03 -3.79 9.62
N VAL A 199 -0.90 -2.89 9.14
CA VAL A 199 -1.11 -2.64 7.69
C VAL A 199 -1.04 -1.17 7.28
N GLY A 200 -0.76 -0.25 8.18
CA GLY A 200 -0.59 1.17 7.91
C GLY A 200 0.67 1.51 7.09
N ALA A 201 0.89 2.78 6.83
CA ALA A 201 2.10 3.24 6.16
C ALA A 201 3.34 2.95 7.02
N GLY A 202 4.28 2.15 6.50
CA GLY A 202 5.46 1.69 7.25
C GLY A 202 5.17 0.60 8.28
N ALA A 203 4.04 -0.08 8.14
CA ALA A 203 3.58 -1.15 9.00
C ALA A 203 4.54 -2.33 9.12
N VAL A 204 4.36 -3.12 10.18
CA VAL A 204 5.21 -4.26 10.50
C VAL A 204 5.20 -5.30 9.38
N LEU A 205 4.03 -5.62 8.80
CA LEU A 205 3.93 -6.54 7.66
C LEU A 205 4.74 -6.06 6.46
N SER A 206 4.64 -4.78 6.12
CA SER A 206 5.41 -4.20 5.00
C SER A 206 6.92 -4.24 5.27
N LYS A 207 7.36 -3.98 6.50
CA LYS A 207 8.78 -4.04 6.87
C LYS A 207 9.32 -5.47 6.78
N ASP A 208 8.57 -6.47 7.26
CA ASP A 208 8.97 -7.88 7.18
C ASP A 208 9.05 -8.35 5.73
N ILE A 209 8.03 -8.05 4.91
CA ILE A 209 8.01 -8.36 3.48
C ILE A 209 9.18 -7.67 2.76
N ASN A 210 9.43 -6.39 3.04
CA ASN A 210 10.55 -5.66 2.44
C ASN A 210 11.90 -6.28 2.77
N LYS A 211 12.08 -6.76 4.01
CA LYS A 211 13.30 -7.46 4.44
C LYS A 211 13.48 -8.77 3.65
N LYS A 212 12.41 -9.55 3.50
CA LYS A 212 12.42 -10.80 2.72
C LYS A 212 12.72 -10.56 1.25
N ILE A 213 12.10 -9.53 0.64
CA ILE A 213 12.29 -9.18 -0.78
C ILE A 213 13.68 -8.60 -1.07
N ALA A 214 14.29 -7.87 -0.13
CA ALA A 214 15.61 -7.27 -0.33
C ALA A 214 16.67 -8.32 -0.71
N SER A 215 16.50 -9.56 -0.22
CA SER A 215 17.41 -10.69 -0.45
C SER A 215 16.94 -11.68 -1.53
N SER A 216 15.74 -11.51 -2.12
CA SER A 216 15.12 -12.46 -3.05
C SER A 216 15.19 -11.98 -4.51
N SER A 217 15.11 -12.94 -5.46
CA SER A 217 14.88 -12.61 -6.88
C SER A 217 13.43 -12.11 -7.07
N THR A 218 13.24 -11.12 -7.97
CA THR A 218 11.90 -10.60 -8.28
C THR A 218 10.99 -11.61 -8.94
N ASP A 219 11.53 -12.64 -9.59
CA ASP A 219 10.75 -13.67 -10.29
C ASP A 219 10.04 -14.63 -9.35
N ASP A 220 10.60 -14.86 -8.15
CA ASP A 220 10.04 -15.77 -7.15
C ASP A 220 9.02 -15.10 -6.21
N ILE A 221 8.87 -13.79 -6.34
CA ILE A 221 7.99 -12.98 -5.49
C ILE A 221 6.54 -13.11 -5.97
N SER A 222 5.60 -13.33 -5.04
CA SER A 222 4.16 -13.32 -5.35
C SER A 222 3.68 -11.92 -5.70
N ILE A 223 2.56 -11.82 -6.45
CA ILE A 223 1.95 -10.52 -6.79
C ILE A 223 1.63 -9.71 -5.54
N TYR A 224 1.12 -10.38 -4.51
CA TYR A 224 0.81 -9.75 -3.22
C TYR A 224 2.06 -9.16 -2.54
N GLU A 225 3.15 -9.92 -2.50
CA GLU A 225 4.42 -9.45 -1.94
C GLU A 225 4.96 -8.25 -2.70
N CYS A 226 4.88 -8.26 -4.05
CA CYS A 226 5.24 -7.11 -4.88
C CYS A 226 4.43 -5.86 -4.53
N ILE A 227 3.12 -5.99 -4.35
CA ILE A 227 2.26 -4.87 -3.98
C ILE A 227 2.64 -4.32 -2.60
N ASN A 228 2.86 -5.20 -1.61
CA ASN A 228 3.29 -4.75 -0.29
C ASN A 228 4.68 -4.12 -0.30
N PHE A 229 5.61 -4.67 -1.08
CA PHE A 229 6.91 -4.06 -1.30
C PHE A 229 6.77 -2.67 -1.92
N ALA A 230 5.93 -2.52 -2.95
CA ALA A 230 5.66 -1.23 -3.58
C ALA A 230 5.07 -0.20 -2.61
N ARG A 231 4.21 -0.62 -1.68
CA ARG A 231 3.68 0.26 -0.61
C ARG A 231 4.78 0.81 0.29
N GLY A 232 5.78 0.00 0.60
CA GLY A 232 6.92 0.36 1.46
C GLY A 232 8.14 0.94 0.74
N ALA A 233 8.20 0.86 -0.60
CA ALA A 233 9.34 1.30 -1.40
C ALA A 233 9.36 2.83 -1.61
N VAL A 234 9.38 3.58 -0.52
CA VAL A 234 9.30 5.04 -0.51
C VAL A 234 10.66 5.73 -0.74
N THR A 235 11.75 4.98 -0.87
CA THR A 235 13.09 5.53 -1.12
C THR A 235 13.46 5.44 -2.60
N PRO A 236 14.26 6.38 -3.13
CA PRO A 236 14.73 6.33 -4.51
C PRO A 236 15.51 5.05 -4.88
N THR A 237 16.11 4.38 -3.90
CA THR A 237 16.89 3.14 -4.10
C THR A 237 16.02 1.89 -4.21
N LEU A 238 14.89 1.84 -3.49
CA LEU A 238 13.98 0.70 -3.49
C LEU A 238 12.93 0.78 -4.60
N ASN A 239 12.60 1.99 -5.03
CA ASN A 239 11.53 2.21 -6.00
C ASN A 239 11.77 1.53 -7.38
N PRO A 240 12.99 1.51 -7.98
CA PRO A 240 13.24 0.78 -9.22
C PRO A 240 12.97 -0.73 -9.10
N LYS A 241 13.36 -1.36 -7.98
CA LYS A 241 13.09 -2.78 -7.73
C LYS A 241 11.59 -3.06 -7.57
N ALA A 242 10.83 -2.13 -6.96
CA ALA A 242 9.39 -2.24 -6.87
C ALA A 242 8.71 -2.14 -8.25
N ILE A 243 9.18 -1.25 -9.12
CA ILE A 243 8.71 -1.13 -10.51
C ILE A 243 8.93 -2.44 -11.26
N GLU A 244 10.13 -3.01 -11.20
CA GLU A 244 10.47 -4.30 -11.84
C GLU A 244 9.56 -5.43 -11.33
N CYS A 245 9.40 -5.55 -10.02
CA CYS A 245 8.56 -6.55 -9.39
C CYS A 245 7.09 -6.45 -9.86
N LEU A 246 6.53 -5.23 -9.94
CA LEU A 246 5.17 -5.00 -10.42
C LEU A 246 5.03 -5.30 -11.91
N GLN A 247 6.02 -4.98 -12.73
CA GLN A 247 6.03 -5.35 -14.14
C GLN A 247 6.01 -6.88 -14.33
N ASN A 248 6.76 -7.62 -13.51
CA ASN A 248 6.73 -9.08 -13.51
C ASN A 248 5.39 -9.63 -12.99
N SER A 249 4.77 -8.97 -12.01
CA SER A 249 3.43 -9.31 -11.53
C SER A 249 2.37 -9.18 -12.63
N ILE A 250 2.42 -8.10 -13.42
CA ILE A 250 1.51 -7.87 -14.56
C ILE A 250 1.71 -8.92 -15.66
N LYS A 251 2.95 -9.39 -15.91
CA LYS A 251 3.19 -10.49 -16.86
C LYS A 251 2.56 -11.80 -16.39
N LYS A 252 2.56 -12.05 -15.05
CA LYS A 252 1.95 -13.24 -14.44
C LYS A 252 0.41 -13.18 -14.47
N ASP A 253 -0.17 -12.02 -14.15
CA ASP A 253 -1.61 -11.77 -14.20
C ASP A 253 -1.91 -10.35 -14.70
N PRO A 254 -2.20 -10.20 -16.01
CA PRO A 254 -2.53 -8.89 -16.59
C PRO A 254 -3.84 -8.27 -16.11
N ASN A 255 -4.70 -9.06 -15.45
CA ASN A 255 -6.00 -8.61 -14.95
C ASN A 255 -5.97 -8.20 -13.47
N TYR A 256 -4.80 -8.21 -12.84
CA TYR A 256 -4.66 -7.81 -11.44
C TYR A 256 -4.58 -6.28 -11.32
N ALA A 257 -5.70 -5.63 -11.00
CA ALA A 257 -5.83 -4.17 -10.98
C ALA A 257 -4.78 -3.47 -10.10
N ASP A 258 -4.57 -3.98 -8.86
CA ASP A 258 -3.58 -3.41 -7.91
C ASP A 258 -2.17 -3.34 -8.51
N ALA A 259 -1.76 -4.31 -9.33
CA ALA A 259 -0.42 -4.31 -9.92
C ALA A 259 -0.24 -3.13 -10.89
N TRP A 260 -1.23 -2.83 -11.72
CA TRP A 260 -1.23 -1.67 -12.62
C TRP A 260 -1.24 -0.35 -11.83
N ILE A 261 -2.12 -0.25 -10.84
CA ILE A 261 -2.28 0.96 -10.00
C ILE A 261 -1.01 1.28 -9.23
N TRP A 262 -0.39 0.27 -8.60
CA TRP A 262 0.86 0.46 -7.87
C TRP A 262 2.04 0.72 -8.79
N LEU A 263 2.09 0.10 -9.98
CA LEU A 263 3.11 0.42 -10.99
C LEU A 263 3.05 1.89 -11.40
N ALA A 264 1.86 2.39 -11.68
CA ALA A 264 1.65 3.80 -12.01
C ALA A 264 2.10 4.73 -10.85
N ASP A 265 1.71 4.43 -9.60
CA ASP A 265 2.14 5.25 -8.45
C ASP A 265 3.65 5.20 -8.22
N ARG A 266 4.30 4.05 -8.41
CA ARG A 266 5.76 3.94 -8.28
C ARG A 266 6.51 4.69 -9.36
N LYS A 267 6.05 4.67 -10.62
CA LYS A 267 6.62 5.49 -11.71
C LYS A 267 6.43 6.98 -11.44
N ARG A 268 5.23 7.40 -11.01
CA ARG A 268 4.98 8.77 -10.56
C ARG A 268 5.93 9.16 -9.42
N ALA A 269 6.10 8.28 -8.42
CA ALA A 269 6.98 8.54 -7.28
C ALA A 269 8.46 8.66 -7.72
N GLN A 270 8.90 7.86 -8.68
CA GLN A 270 10.24 7.97 -9.28
C GLN A 270 10.43 9.32 -9.96
N HIS A 271 9.44 9.75 -10.76
CA HIS A 271 9.46 11.07 -11.36
C HIS A 271 9.50 12.17 -10.30
N SER A 272 8.62 12.12 -9.29
CA SER A 272 8.54 13.16 -8.26
C SER A 272 9.81 13.28 -7.41
N SER A 273 10.50 12.18 -7.14
CA SER A 273 11.78 12.18 -6.42
C SER A 273 12.92 12.87 -7.18
N PHE A 274 12.79 12.96 -8.50
CA PHE A 274 13.74 13.58 -9.41
C PHE A 274 13.10 14.68 -10.26
N SER A 275 12.00 15.27 -9.82
CA SER A 275 11.23 16.28 -10.54
C SER A 275 12.02 17.55 -10.88
N MET A 276 13.16 17.74 -10.22
CA MET A 276 14.12 18.80 -10.57
C MET A 276 14.84 18.55 -11.89
N THR A 277 14.74 17.35 -12.45
CA THR A 277 15.32 16.97 -13.74
C THR A 277 14.26 16.33 -14.62
N ASP A 278 14.36 16.47 -15.94
CA ASP A 278 13.44 15.81 -16.88
C ASP A 278 13.77 14.31 -17.06
N LYS A 279 14.73 13.80 -16.29
CA LYS A 279 15.27 12.43 -16.43
C LYS A 279 14.21 11.33 -16.44
N PHE A 280 13.15 11.49 -15.68
CA PHE A 280 12.09 10.46 -15.53
C PHE A 280 10.71 10.95 -16.01
N LYS A 281 10.67 12.00 -16.86
CA LYS A 281 9.39 12.53 -17.37
C LYS A 281 8.58 11.46 -18.13
N TYR A 282 9.25 10.62 -18.91
CA TYR A 282 8.61 9.52 -19.65
C TYR A 282 7.86 8.52 -18.72
N MET A 283 8.32 8.37 -17.49
CA MET A 283 7.65 7.51 -16.51
C MET A 283 6.27 8.05 -16.11
N LEU A 284 6.08 9.36 -16.19
CA LEU A 284 4.79 9.96 -15.87
C LEU A 284 3.77 9.72 -16.98
N ASP A 285 4.21 9.77 -18.24
CA ASP A 285 3.36 9.44 -19.41
C ASP A 285 2.92 7.98 -19.38
N ASP A 286 3.83 7.06 -19.00
CA ASP A 286 3.50 5.65 -18.80
C ASP A 286 2.54 5.46 -17.62
N ALA A 287 2.78 6.15 -16.50
CA ALA A 287 1.93 6.08 -15.32
C ALA A 287 0.47 6.48 -15.61
N SER A 288 0.26 7.47 -16.50
CA SER A 288 -1.09 7.86 -16.91
C SER A 288 -1.84 6.73 -17.63
N LYS A 289 -1.16 5.98 -18.50
CA LYS A 289 -1.75 4.85 -19.22
C LYS A 289 -2.01 3.66 -18.29
N GLU A 290 -1.09 3.41 -17.37
CA GLU A 290 -1.14 2.29 -16.42
C GLU A 290 -2.23 2.49 -15.37
N ILE A 291 -2.39 3.72 -14.85
CA ILE A 291 -3.45 4.01 -13.88
C ILE A 291 -4.84 3.85 -14.49
N ASP A 292 -5.03 4.29 -15.73
CA ASP A 292 -6.30 4.14 -16.43
C ASP A 292 -6.64 2.66 -16.65
N LYS A 293 -5.64 1.84 -17.03
CA LYS A 293 -5.84 0.39 -17.17
C LYS A 293 -6.22 -0.27 -15.85
N GLY A 294 -5.57 0.09 -14.75
CA GLY A 294 -5.91 -0.40 -13.42
C GLY A 294 -7.32 -0.01 -12.99
N LEU A 295 -7.75 1.22 -13.27
CA LEU A 295 -9.08 1.71 -12.95
C LEU A 295 -10.20 1.16 -13.86
N ILE A 296 -9.87 0.70 -15.08
CA ILE A 296 -10.80 -0.09 -15.92
C ILE A 296 -11.05 -1.46 -15.28
N LEU A 297 -10.00 -2.10 -14.73
CA LEU A 297 -10.11 -3.40 -14.06
C LEU A 297 -10.81 -3.33 -12.70
N ASP A 298 -10.59 -2.25 -11.94
CA ASP A 298 -11.28 -1.98 -10.67
C ASP A 298 -11.78 -0.52 -10.61
N PRO A 299 -13.01 -0.24 -11.07
CA PRO A 299 -13.57 1.11 -11.12
C PRO A 299 -13.89 1.75 -9.76
N GLU A 300 -13.81 1.01 -8.67
CA GLU A 300 -14.04 1.51 -7.30
C GLU A 300 -12.76 1.52 -6.45
N HIS A 301 -11.59 1.40 -7.08
CA HIS A 301 -10.31 1.34 -6.39
C HIS A 301 -9.90 2.70 -5.81
N ALA A 302 -10.13 2.89 -4.54
CA ALA A 302 -9.93 4.18 -3.87
C ALA A 302 -8.51 4.73 -3.95
N PHE A 303 -7.48 3.89 -3.74
CA PHE A 303 -6.08 4.31 -3.91
C PHE A 303 -5.77 4.66 -5.37
N GLY A 304 -6.37 3.95 -6.32
CA GLY A 304 -6.22 4.22 -7.75
C GLY A 304 -6.64 5.64 -8.12
N TYR A 305 -7.79 6.10 -7.64
CA TYR A 305 -8.23 7.50 -7.88
C TYR A 305 -7.35 8.52 -7.16
N ALA A 306 -6.89 8.24 -5.95
CA ALA A 306 -5.94 9.11 -5.25
C ALA A 306 -4.57 9.18 -5.96
N ALA A 307 -4.13 8.08 -6.57
CA ALA A 307 -2.90 8.03 -7.37
C ALA A 307 -3.09 8.75 -8.72
N LYS A 308 -4.23 8.53 -9.41
CA LYS A 308 -4.56 9.24 -10.65
C LYS A 308 -4.54 10.75 -10.43
N LEU A 309 -5.18 11.22 -9.38
CA LEU A 309 -5.19 12.64 -9.02
C LEU A 309 -3.77 13.21 -8.86
N GLN A 310 -2.84 12.47 -8.26
CA GLN A 310 -1.44 12.88 -8.17
C GLN A 310 -0.70 12.83 -9.51
N ILE A 311 -1.01 11.86 -10.38
CA ILE A 311 -0.43 11.77 -11.72
C ILE A 311 -0.85 13.00 -12.55
N GLU A 312 -2.15 13.35 -12.52
CA GLU A 312 -2.66 14.53 -13.23
C GLU A 312 -2.08 15.83 -12.66
N PHE A 313 -1.86 15.90 -11.33
CA PHE A 313 -1.15 17.01 -10.70
C PHE A 313 0.26 17.20 -11.29
N TYR A 314 1.06 16.14 -11.42
CA TYR A 314 2.41 16.23 -11.97
C TYR A 314 2.43 16.45 -13.48
N ASN A 315 1.37 16.07 -14.19
CA ASN A 315 1.16 16.36 -15.61
C ASN A 315 0.70 17.81 -15.86
N ASN A 316 0.39 18.58 -14.82
CA ASN A 316 -0.27 19.90 -14.89
C ASN A 316 -1.64 19.84 -15.59
N ASN A 317 -2.30 18.69 -15.56
CA ASN A 317 -3.63 18.50 -16.12
C ASN A 317 -4.69 18.81 -15.04
N TRP A 318 -4.86 20.08 -14.76
CA TRP A 318 -5.71 20.56 -13.67
C TRP A 318 -7.17 20.21 -13.86
N GLU A 319 -7.67 20.25 -15.07
CA GLU A 319 -9.06 19.92 -15.37
C GLU A 319 -9.38 18.48 -14.99
N GLU A 320 -8.61 17.51 -15.46
CA GLU A 320 -8.82 16.11 -15.13
C GLU A 320 -8.55 15.84 -13.64
N MET A 321 -7.54 16.49 -13.05
CA MET A 321 -7.28 16.40 -11.61
C MET A 321 -8.51 16.76 -10.79
N PHE A 322 -9.21 17.86 -11.13
CA PHE A 322 -10.43 18.26 -10.45
C PHE A 322 -11.61 17.34 -10.73
N ASN A 323 -11.72 16.81 -11.96
CA ASN A 323 -12.76 15.86 -12.32
C ASN A 323 -12.70 14.57 -11.49
N VAL A 324 -11.49 14.05 -11.23
CA VAL A 324 -11.32 12.83 -10.43
C VAL A 324 -11.35 13.07 -8.92
N ALA A 325 -11.19 14.32 -8.47
CA ALA A 325 -11.07 14.64 -7.04
C ALA A 325 -12.31 14.25 -6.21
N GLU A 326 -13.52 14.48 -6.75
CA GLU A 326 -14.77 14.13 -6.06
C GLU A 326 -14.89 12.61 -5.85
N LYS A 327 -14.60 11.83 -6.90
CA LYS A 327 -14.63 10.37 -6.81
C LYS A 327 -13.55 9.86 -5.86
N ALA A 328 -12.33 10.40 -5.95
CA ALA A 328 -11.24 10.09 -5.05
C ALA A 328 -11.62 10.35 -3.58
N TYR A 329 -12.21 11.51 -3.28
CA TYR A 329 -12.62 11.88 -1.92
C TYR A 329 -13.74 10.97 -1.39
N LYS A 330 -14.77 10.70 -2.20
CA LYS A 330 -15.86 9.80 -1.84
C LYS A 330 -15.35 8.38 -1.52
N LEU A 331 -14.47 7.85 -2.35
CA LEU A 331 -13.90 6.53 -2.16
C LEU A 331 -12.87 6.47 -1.04
N ALA A 332 -12.19 7.58 -0.73
CA ALA A 332 -11.23 7.63 0.37
C ALA A 332 -11.87 7.38 1.73
N GLY A 333 -13.10 7.85 1.96
CA GLY A 333 -13.77 7.75 3.26
C GLY A 333 -12.93 8.38 4.38
N ASP A 334 -12.72 7.64 5.46
CA ASP A 334 -11.91 8.07 6.61
C ASP A 334 -10.50 7.47 6.61
N ARG A 335 -9.92 7.19 5.43
CA ARG A 335 -8.54 6.69 5.29
C ARG A 335 -7.55 7.87 5.18
N PRO A 336 -6.79 8.19 6.25
CA PRO A 336 -5.99 9.41 6.31
C PRO A 336 -4.96 9.50 5.18
N HIS A 337 -4.25 8.40 4.86
CA HIS A 337 -3.25 8.39 3.80
C HIS A 337 -3.81 8.70 2.39
N LEU A 338 -5.09 8.37 2.12
CA LEU A 338 -5.75 8.75 0.86
C LEU A 338 -6.18 10.21 0.91
N LEU A 339 -6.77 10.64 2.03
CA LEU A 339 -7.14 12.04 2.24
C LEU A 339 -5.91 12.96 2.13
N GLY A 340 -4.76 12.57 2.69
CA GLY A 340 -3.52 13.31 2.56
C GLY A 340 -3.06 13.48 1.13
N LYS A 341 -3.11 12.41 0.31
CA LYS A 341 -2.79 12.50 -1.13
C LYS A 341 -3.74 13.45 -1.88
N ILE A 342 -5.04 13.37 -1.60
CA ILE A 342 -6.05 14.22 -2.23
C ILE A 342 -5.86 15.68 -1.79
N GLY A 343 -5.74 15.90 -0.48
CA GLY A 343 -5.52 17.22 0.10
C GLY A 343 -4.27 17.90 -0.46
N PHE A 344 -3.16 17.15 -0.56
CA PHE A 344 -1.92 17.62 -1.16
C PHE A 344 -2.14 18.11 -2.59
N SER A 345 -2.71 17.28 -3.46
CA SER A 345 -2.88 17.62 -4.88
C SER A 345 -3.78 18.84 -5.08
N LEU A 346 -4.88 18.93 -4.31
CA LEU A 346 -5.80 20.07 -4.37
C LEU A 346 -5.17 21.35 -3.78
N ALA A 347 -4.41 21.24 -2.69
CA ALA A 347 -3.75 22.40 -2.09
C ALA A 347 -2.67 23.01 -2.99
N TYR A 348 -1.96 22.18 -3.76
CA TYR A 348 -0.88 22.64 -4.63
C TYR A 348 -1.31 22.88 -6.07
N GLY A 349 -2.35 22.21 -6.56
CA GLY A 349 -2.87 22.36 -7.93
C GLY A 349 -3.88 23.48 -8.11
N GLY A 350 -4.32 24.13 -7.03
CA GLY A 350 -5.36 25.17 -7.09
C GLY A 350 -4.80 26.58 -7.12
N GLU A 351 -5.25 27.40 -8.07
CA GLU A 351 -5.04 28.85 -8.01
C GLU A 351 -6.05 29.48 -7.04
N CYS A 352 -5.54 30.03 -5.90
CA CYS A 352 -6.31 30.95 -5.07
C CYS A 352 -5.68 32.35 -5.09
N LYS A 353 -6.47 33.36 -5.39
CA LYS A 353 -6.06 34.74 -5.10
C LYS A 353 -6.04 34.94 -3.58
N LYS A 354 -5.14 35.78 -3.10
CA LYS A 354 -4.97 36.07 -1.66
C LYS A 354 -6.28 36.49 -0.99
N GLU A 355 -7.17 37.11 -1.74
CA GLU A 355 -8.48 37.59 -1.35
C GLU A 355 -9.51 36.46 -1.14
N ASP A 356 -9.34 35.33 -1.85
CA ASP A 356 -10.24 34.17 -1.78
C ASP A 356 -9.90 33.25 -0.60
N VAL A 357 -8.69 33.32 -0.06
CA VAL A 357 -8.22 32.47 1.06
C VAL A 357 -8.92 32.82 2.37
N PHE A 358 -9.44 34.04 2.51
CA PHE A 358 -10.13 34.54 3.70
C PHE A 358 -11.64 34.73 3.53
N ALA A 359 -12.22 34.35 2.39
CA ALA A 359 -13.67 34.43 2.19
C ALA A 359 -14.40 33.38 3.03
N SER A 360 -15.42 33.81 3.79
CA SER A 360 -16.24 32.93 4.62
C SER A 360 -16.92 31.83 3.76
N THR A 361 -17.18 30.69 4.38
CA THR A 361 -17.77 29.46 3.79
C THR A 361 -19.04 29.70 2.97
N GLU A 362 -19.83 30.74 3.26
CA GLU A 362 -21.05 31.08 2.50
C GLU A 362 -20.77 31.72 1.14
N LYS A 363 -19.71 32.49 1.00
CA LYS A 363 -19.27 33.03 -0.34
C LYS A 363 -18.64 31.98 -1.24
N PHE A 364 -18.24 30.84 -0.67
CA PHE A 364 -17.60 29.74 -1.39
C PHE A 364 -18.52 29.05 -2.41
N GLN A 365 -19.83 29.03 -2.16
CA GLN A 365 -20.79 28.40 -3.07
C GLN A 365 -21.07 29.22 -4.34
N THR A 366 -20.74 30.48 -4.35
CA THR A 366 -21.00 31.40 -5.48
C THR A 366 -19.75 31.70 -6.33
N VAL A 367 -18.55 31.42 -5.84
CA VAL A 367 -17.32 31.55 -6.62
C VAL A 367 -17.18 30.31 -7.49
N LYS A 368 -17.07 30.50 -8.81
CA LYS A 368 -16.91 29.44 -9.82
C LYS A 368 -16.06 28.32 -9.26
N LYS A 369 -16.59 27.10 -9.29
CA LYS A 369 -16.17 25.82 -8.74
C LYS A 369 -14.67 25.48 -8.80
N ASN A 370 -13.87 26.25 -9.52
CA ASN A 370 -12.49 25.99 -9.90
C ASN A 370 -11.46 26.94 -9.26
N ARG A 371 -11.84 27.87 -8.36
CA ARG A 371 -10.91 28.95 -7.96
C ARG A 371 -10.25 28.81 -6.57
N CYS A 372 -10.68 27.92 -5.68
CA CYS A 372 -10.02 27.77 -4.39
C CYS A 372 -9.95 26.35 -3.85
N GLN A 373 -9.35 25.46 -4.61
CA GLN A 373 -9.07 24.09 -4.16
C GLN A 373 -8.02 24.05 -3.03
N PHE A 374 -7.23 25.12 -2.86
CA PHE A 374 -6.30 25.26 -1.73
C PHE A 374 -7.02 25.16 -0.39
N GLN A 375 -8.11 25.89 -0.17
CA GLN A 375 -8.86 25.84 1.09
C GLN A 375 -9.44 24.45 1.33
N ARG A 376 -10.02 23.84 0.30
CA ARG A 376 -10.55 22.48 0.39
C ARG A 376 -9.46 21.46 0.68
N GLY A 377 -8.34 21.53 -0.03
CA GLY A 377 -7.19 20.67 0.17
C GLY A 377 -6.58 20.78 1.55
N CYS A 378 -6.43 21.99 2.06
CA CYS A 378 -5.83 22.28 3.36
C CYS A 378 -6.79 22.02 4.53
N TRP A 379 -7.93 22.69 4.53
CA TRP A 379 -8.74 22.84 5.74
C TRP A 379 -9.88 21.83 5.84
N GLU A 380 -10.41 21.39 4.73
CA GLU A 380 -11.45 20.35 4.72
C GLU A 380 -10.82 18.96 4.73
N ILE A 381 -9.94 18.68 3.76
CA ILE A 381 -9.42 17.32 3.53
C ILE A 381 -8.11 17.08 4.29
N GLY A 382 -7.13 17.96 4.18
CA GLY A 382 -5.82 17.81 4.82
C GLY A 382 -5.90 17.85 6.34
N LYS A 383 -6.72 18.76 6.90
CA LYS A 383 -6.96 18.80 8.35
C LYS A 383 -7.66 17.54 8.84
N LYS A 384 -8.67 17.04 8.10
CA LYS A 384 -9.34 15.78 8.41
C LYS A 384 -8.36 14.59 8.37
N ALA A 385 -7.47 14.53 7.38
CA ALA A 385 -6.44 13.50 7.29
C ALA A 385 -5.55 13.51 8.54
N TYR A 386 -5.07 14.68 8.93
CA TYR A 386 -4.24 14.86 10.14
C TYR A 386 -4.99 14.44 11.41
N GLU A 387 -6.25 14.87 11.59
CA GLU A 387 -7.04 14.54 12.78
C GLU A 387 -7.34 13.04 12.89
N LEU A 388 -7.50 12.34 11.78
CA LEU A 388 -7.69 10.89 11.76
C LEU A 388 -6.41 10.10 12.05
N ASP A 389 -5.24 10.70 11.88
CA ASP A 389 -3.93 10.04 11.99
C ASP A 389 -3.09 10.55 13.18
N ILE A 390 -3.70 11.31 14.10
CA ILE A 390 -3.03 11.80 15.31
C ILE A 390 -2.44 10.60 16.08
N GLY A 391 -1.12 10.63 16.23
CA GLY A 391 -0.35 9.62 16.95
C GLY A 391 0.31 8.54 16.06
N ASN A 392 0.01 8.48 14.77
CA ASN A 392 0.65 7.52 13.86
C ASN A 392 1.78 8.09 13.00
N TYR A 393 2.09 9.36 13.14
CA TYR A 393 3.23 10.01 12.45
C TYR A 393 3.31 9.72 10.94
N ALA A 394 2.15 9.64 10.26
CA ALA A 394 2.13 9.62 8.81
C ALA A 394 2.64 10.97 8.30
N THR A 395 3.88 10.99 7.95
CA THR A 395 4.73 12.15 7.71
C THR A 395 4.14 13.16 6.73
N TRP A 396 3.43 12.67 5.71
CA TRP A 396 3.00 13.52 4.60
C TRP A 396 1.79 14.40 4.94
N ASP A 397 0.87 13.94 5.77
CA ASP A 397 -0.31 14.71 6.18
C ASP A 397 0.09 15.86 7.09
N ASN A 398 1.09 15.63 7.94
CA ASN A 398 1.69 16.66 8.79
C ASN A 398 2.40 17.74 7.95
N TYR A 399 3.14 17.34 6.92
CA TYR A 399 3.79 18.30 6.02
C TYR A 399 2.79 19.10 5.20
N LEU A 400 1.74 18.47 4.69
CA LEU A 400 0.66 19.17 4.02
C LEU A 400 0.06 20.24 4.94
N LEU A 401 -0.32 19.86 6.16
CA LEU A 401 -0.95 20.78 7.09
C LEU A 401 0.02 21.88 7.55
N ALA A 402 1.29 21.57 7.77
CA ALA A 402 2.32 22.55 8.05
C ALA A 402 2.49 23.56 6.91
N GLN A 403 2.48 23.09 5.66
CA GLN A 403 2.50 23.95 4.49
C GLN A 403 1.28 24.88 4.45
N CYS A 404 0.10 24.37 4.75
CA CYS A 404 -1.13 25.14 4.80
C CYS A 404 -1.04 26.26 5.87
N TYR A 405 -0.58 25.93 7.08
CA TYR A 405 -0.33 26.90 8.14
C TYR A 405 0.78 27.92 7.78
N GLN A 406 1.84 27.45 7.11
CA GLN A 406 2.91 28.33 6.62
C GLN A 406 2.36 29.39 5.66
N THR A 407 1.51 28.96 4.73
CA THR A 407 0.88 29.82 3.72
C THR A 407 -0.12 30.82 4.35
N SER A 408 -0.89 30.36 5.35
CA SER A 408 -1.86 31.20 6.08
C SER A 408 -1.23 32.11 7.11
N GLY A 409 0.09 32.01 7.34
CA GLY A 409 0.78 32.87 8.32
C GLY A 409 0.77 32.37 9.76
N GLU A 410 0.22 31.20 10.03
CA GLU A 410 0.04 30.60 11.36
C GLU A 410 1.29 29.80 11.79
N LYS A 411 2.37 30.51 12.13
CA LYS A 411 3.71 29.94 12.33
C LYS A 411 3.82 29.03 13.56
N GLU A 412 3.12 29.35 14.62
CA GLU A 412 3.03 28.51 15.83
C GLU A 412 2.42 27.14 15.51
N ASN A 413 1.42 27.11 14.64
CA ASN A 413 0.79 25.88 14.21
C ASN A 413 1.72 25.02 13.34
N VAL A 414 2.59 25.61 12.52
CA VAL A 414 3.66 24.88 11.80
C VAL A 414 4.55 24.14 12.78
N ILE A 415 5.02 24.82 13.82
CA ILE A 415 5.88 24.23 14.84
C ILE A 415 5.14 23.11 15.58
N ARG A 416 3.91 23.35 16.01
CA ARG A 416 3.07 22.38 16.71
C ARG A 416 2.87 21.08 15.93
N VAL A 417 2.76 21.17 14.61
CA VAL A 417 2.51 19.99 13.74
C VAL A 417 3.80 19.24 13.41
N LEU A 418 4.92 19.95 13.22
CA LEU A 418 6.16 19.34 12.74
C LEU A 418 7.15 18.93 13.82
N GLU A 419 7.27 19.71 14.90
CA GLU A 419 8.30 19.49 15.92
C GLU A 419 8.21 18.10 16.58
N PRO A 420 7.01 17.57 16.90
CA PRO A 420 6.87 16.23 17.48
C PRO A 420 7.40 15.09 16.58
N LEU A 421 7.49 15.29 15.26
CA LEU A 421 7.95 14.26 14.31
C LEU A 421 9.44 13.93 14.45
N GLN A 422 10.24 14.84 14.98
CA GLN A 422 11.69 14.65 15.19
C GLN A 422 12.47 14.24 13.93
N HIS A 423 12.03 14.64 12.74
CA HIS A 423 12.62 14.25 11.44
C HIS A 423 13.88 15.10 11.12
N LYS A 424 14.85 15.10 12.01
CA LYS A 424 16.04 15.97 11.98
C LYS A 424 16.85 15.88 10.69
N ASN A 425 16.83 14.73 10.02
CA ASN A 425 17.56 14.48 8.77
C ASN A 425 16.71 14.71 7.51
N PHE A 426 15.51 15.24 7.63
CA PHE A 426 14.63 15.48 6.50
C PHE A 426 14.61 16.96 6.11
N VAL A 427 14.94 17.24 4.85
CA VAL A 427 15.14 18.63 4.36
C VAL A 427 13.89 19.50 4.50
N TRP A 428 12.71 18.95 4.19
CA TRP A 428 11.46 19.69 4.28
C TRP A 428 11.06 20.02 5.72
N TRP A 429 11.30 19.11 6.66
CA TRP A 429 11.10 19.34 8.09
C TRP A 429 11.93 20.52 8.56
N ASN A 430 13.21 20.53 8.22
CA ASN A 430 14.10 21.62 8.59
C ASN A 430 13.72 22.94 7.90
N LEU A 431 13.32 22.90 6.63
CA LEU A 431 12.93 24.11 5.89
C LEU A 431 11.72 24.77 6.52
N HIS A 432 10.63 24.02 6.75
CA HIS A 432 9.40 24.59 7.31
C HIS A 432 9.59 25.09 8.74
N LEU A 433 10.30 24.34 9.59
CA LEU A 433 10.61 24.81 10.96
C LEU A 433 11.52 26.03 10.95
N GLY A 434 12.55 26.02 10.11
CA GLY A 434 13.45 27.17 9.97
C GLY A 434 12.70 28.45 9.60
N LEU A 435 11.80 28.39 8.61
CA LEU A 435 10.96 29.52 8.21
C LEU A 435 9.96 29.95 9.29
N ALA A 436 9.37 29.00 10.00
CA ALA A 436 8.44 29.30 11.09
C ALA A 436 9.14 29.99 12.25
N TYR A 437 10.28 29.49 12.72
CA TYR A 437 11.09 30.09 13.79
C TYR A 437 11.64 31.46 13.39
N ASP A 438 12.04 31.64 12.13
CA ASP A 438 12.46 32.94 11.62
C ASP A 438 11.34 33.98 11.70
N SER A 439 10.14 33.59 11.29
CA SER A 439 8.96 34.48 11.34
C SER A 439 8.59 34.88 12.78
N LEU A 440 8.91 34.01 13.75
CA LEU A 440 8.74 34.30 15.20
C LEU A 440 9.95 34.99 15.82
N LYS A 441 10.90 35.46 15.01
CA LYS A 441 12.12 36.12 15.44
C LYS A 441 13.05 35.29 16.34
N LYS A 442 12.92 33.94 16.27
CA LYS A 442 13.81 32.97 16.96
C LYS A 442 14.98 32.60 16.05
N PHE A 443 15.84 33.59 15.76
CA PHE A 443 16.84 33.52 14.69
C PHE A 443 17.89 32.41 14.86
N ASP A 444 18.33 32.15 16.09
CA ASP A 444 19.32 31.09 16.36
C ASP A 444 18.78 29.69 16.03
N ILE A 445 17.52 29.42 16.40
CA ILE A 445 16.85 28.16 16.09
C ILE A 445 16.62 28.06 14.58
N ALA A 446 16.11 29.15 13.97
CA ALA A 446 15.88 29.21 12.53
C ALA A 446 17.16 28.93 11.75
N LYS A 447 18.28 29.58 12.13
CA LYS A 447 19.59 29.39 11.48
C LYS A 447 20.03 27.94 11.52
N LYS A 448 19.91 27.26 12.67
CA LYS A 448 20.29 25.85 12.81
C LYS A 448 19.56 24.94 11.81
N HIS A 449 18.27 25.13 11.64
CA HIS A 449 17.47 24.37 10.67
C HIS A 449 17.83 24.72 9.23
N LEU A 450 18.01 26.01 8.93
CA LEU A 450 18.31 26.47 7.58
C LEU A 450 19.75 26.14 7.13
N ASP A 451 20.72 26.11 8.05
CA ASP A 451 22.09 25.65 7.77
C ASP A 451 22.09 24.16 7.36
N PHE A 452 21.22 23.32 7.98
CA PHE A 452 21.02 21.93 7.53
C PHE A 452 20.52 21.89 6.09
N VAL A 453 19.52 22.69 5.73
CA VAL A 453 18.96 22.78 4.38
C VAL A 453 20.05 23.19 3.38
N LYS A 454 20.85 24.21 3.70
CA LYS A 454 21.98 24.63 2.86
C LYS A 454 22.99 23.52 2.61
N LYS A 455 23.40 22.83 3.69
CA LYS A 455 24.32 21.69 3.60
C LYS A 455 23.75 20.61 2.68
N PHE A 456 22.48 20.22 2.88
CA PHE A 456 21.81 19.23 2.05
C PHE A 456 21.79 19.61 0.57
N LEU A 457 21.44 20.85 0.24
CA LEU A 457 21.43 21.34 -1.13
C LEU A 457 22.83 21.27 -1.78
N LYS A 458 23.86 21.69 -1.06
CA LYS A 458 25.25 21.64 -1.53
C LYS A 458 25.70 20.21 -1.80
N GLU A 459 25.45 19.27 -0.88
CA GLU A 459 25.83 17.87 -1.00
C GLU A 459 25.12 17.13 -2.13
N ASN A 460 23.91 17.59 -2.51
CA ASN A 460 23.14 17.01 -3.60
C ASN A 460 23.27 17.79 -4.92
N HIS A 461 24.24 18.70 -5.04
CA HIS A 461 24.45 19.56 -6.22
C HIS A 461 23.22 20.38 -6.65
N LEU A 462 22.34 20.67 -5.71
CA LEU A 462 21.13 21.49 -5.92
C LEU A 462 21.47 22.96 -5.62
N SER A 463 22.07 23.64 -6.58
CA SER A 463 22.58 25.00 -6.38
C SER A 463 21.51 26.07 -6.13
N LYS A 464 20.23 25.77 -6.39
CA LYS A 464 19.14 26.77 -6.27
C LYS A 464 17.88 26.14 -5.67
N ILE A 465 17.50 26.59 -4.50
CA ILE A 465 16.17 26.33 -3.91
C ILE A 465 15.04 26.73 -4.86
N LYS A 466 15.26 27.76 -5.66
CA LYS A 466 14.36 28.21 -6.72
C LYS A 466 13.92 27.08 -7.64
N PHE A 467 14.76 26.08 -7.84
CA PHE A 467 14.47 24.96 -8.75
C PHE A 467 13.52 23.92 -8.14
N ALA A 468 13.66 23.61 -6.87
CA ALA A 468 12.81 22.63 -6.19
C ALA A 468 11.36 23.13 -6.04
N PHE A 469 11.22 24.45 -5.85
CA PHE A 469 9.91 25.07 -5.62
C PHE A 469 9.24 25.59 -6.88
N THR A 470 9.97 26.01 -7.91
CA THR A 470 9.38 26.69 -9.07
C THR A 470 8.80 25.77 -10.13
N LYS A 471 9.37 24.57 -10.37
CA LYS A 471 8.78 23.64 -11.34
C LYS A 471 7.51 22.96 -10.83
N GLN A 472 7.45 22.65 -9.53
CA GLN A 472 6.25 22.06 -8.92
C GLN A 472 5.19 23.09 -8.51
N ASN A 473 5.57 24.35 -8.35
CA ASN A 473 4.76 25.38 -7.69
C ASN A 473 4.69 26.68 -8.51
N GLN A 474 4.77 26.64 -9.83
CA GLN A 474 4.60 27.81 -10.68
C GLN A 474 3.25 28.53 -10.45
N HIS A 475 2.29 27.86 -9.85
CA HIS A 475 0.94 28.37 -9.57
C HIS A 475 0.75 28.92 -8.15
N LEU A 476 1.70 28.68 -7.22
CA LEU A 476 1.62 29.27 -5.90
C LEU A 476 2.35 30.62 -5.88
N ASN A 477 1.64 31.69 -6.22
CA ASN A 477 2.08 33.08 -6.02
C ASN A 477 2.41 33.43 -4.54
N THR A 478 2.35 32.45 -3.65
CA THR A 478 2.65 32.52 -2.22
C THR A 478 4.14 32.40 -1.88
N TYR A 479 5.00 32.05 -2.85
CA TYR A 479 6.43 31.83 -2.62
C TYR A 479 7.37 33.02 -2.64
N PRO A 480 6.99 34.26 -3.04
CA PRO A 480 7.86 35.41 -2.82
C PRO A 480 8.29 35.55 -1.33
N TYR A 481 7.41 35.15 -0.42
CA TYR A 481 7.71 35.17 1.01
C TYR A 481 8.83 34.16 1.38
N ILE A 482 8.75 32.92 0.88
CA ILE A 482 9.76 31.90 1.17
C ILE A 482 11.10 32.28 0.54
N THR A 483 11.11 32.65 -0.74
CA THR A 483 12.34 33.02 -1.45
C THR A 483 12.99 34.29 -0.87
N ASN A 484 12.22 35.30 -0.50
CA ASN A 484 12.75 36.52 0.08
C ASN A 484 13.32 36.28 1.49
N ASN A 485 12.66 35.46 2.31
CA ASN A 485 13.17 35.13 3.63
C ASN A 485 14.41 34.25 3.60
N LEU A 486 14.53 33.36 2.61
CA LEU A 486 15.71 32.52 2.44
C LEU A 486 16.95 33.29 1.97
N LYS A 487 16.78 34.37 1.18
CA LYS A 487 17.90 35.23 0.74
C LYS A 487 18.74 35.77 1.88
N LYS A 488 18.12 36.17 3.01
CA LYS A 488 18.86 36.69 4.18
C LYS A 488 19.72 35.61 4.86
N TYR A 489 19.46 34.33 4.61
CA TYR A 489 20.29 33.21 5.04
C TYR A 489 21.28 32.76 3.97
N GLY A 490 21.44 33.51 2.87
CA GLY A 490 22.40 33.24 1.80
C GLY A 490 22.01 32.06 0.92
N PHE A 491 20.71 31.86 0.67
CA PHE A 491 20.23 30.99 -0.40
C PHE A 491 20.11 31.83 -1.69
N GLU A 492 20.57 31.26 -2.81
CA GLU A 492 20.52 31.89 -4.15
C GLU A 492 19.24 31.52 -4.92
#